data_e262b82a5535f3aad7544f04614861e7
#
_entry.id   e262b82a5535f3aad7544f04614861e7
#
_cell.length_a   1.000
_cell.length_b   1.000
_cell.length_c   1.000
_cell.angle_alpha   90.00
_cell.angle_beta   90.00
_cell.angle_gamma   90.00
#
_symmetry.space_group_name_H-M   'P 1'
#
loop_
_entity.id
_entity.type
_entity.pdbx_description
1 polymer ?
#
loop_
_entity_poly.entity_id
_entity_poly.type
_entity_poly.pdbx_seq_one_letter_code
_entity_poly.pdbx_strand_id
1 'polypeptide(L)'
;MEQGPEDFSTYLHELYQNKKAGQGAGIVMNANPFTKGHQYLVDTAAKDNDQVYVFVLSEDHSEFSTEDRVNMVQAGVSHLENVTVFPTRKYIVSQATFPAYFLKDKAELTVAKTQATLDAQIFKEKIAPVLDIHVRYVGDEPYSKVTEVYNQAMQEVFGQELELVVLTRKAIDGNIISATKVRKAIAEQDEKLLLELLPKTTYNYLKKNF
;
A
#
# COMPACT_ATOMS: atom_id res chain seq x y z
N MET A 1 15.72 -10.69 20.78
CA MET A 1 16.18 -11.06 19.43
C MET A 1 15.12 -11.96 18.84
N GLU A 2 14.51 -11.54 17.74
CA GLU A 2 13.51 -12.35 17.04
C GLU A 2 14.23 -13.48 16.30
N GLN A 3 13.82 -14.73 16.53
CA GLN A 3 14.41 -15.92 15.87
C GLN A 3 13.27 -16.82 15.41
N GLY A 4 13.29 -17.22 14.14
CA GLY A 4 12.30 -18.13 13.58
C GLY A 4 12.15 -17.97 12.05
N PRO A 5 11.40 -18.87 11.40
CA PRO A 5 11.20 -18.84 9.93
C PRO A 5 10.48 -17.59 9.42
N GLU A 6 9.90 -16.80 10.32
CA GLU A 6 9.20 -15.54 10.02
C GLU A 6 9.85 -14.32 10.68
N ASP A 7 11.17 -14.36 10.96
CA ASP A 7 11.88 -13.21 11.49
C ASP A 7 12.15 -12.14 10.41
N PHE A 8 12.58 -10.96 10.84
CA PHE A 8 12.82 -9.84 9.94
C PHE A 8 13.94 -10.11 8.93
N SER A 9 14.98 -10.85 9.34
CA SER A 9 16.08 -11.20 8.44
C SER A 9 15.63 -12.13 7.31
N THR A 10 14.76 -13.09 7.62
CA THR A 10 14.14 -13.97 6.61
C THR A 10 13.27 -13.17 5.64
N TYR A 11 12.48 -12.20 6.13
CA TYR A 11 11.71 -11.31 5.28
C TYR A 11 12.58 -10.47 4.34
N LEU A 12 13.66 -9.86 4.86
CA LEU A 12 14.61 -9.11 4.03
C LEU A 12 15.30 -10.00 2.99
N HIS A 13 15.62 -11.24 3.34
CA HIS A 13 16.20 -12.21 2.41
C HIS A 13 15.21 -12.57 1.29
N GLU A 14 13.94 -12.78 1.61
CA GLU A 14 12.87 -13.01 0.61
C GLU A 14 12.74 -11.82 -0.35
N LEU A 15 12.73 -10.59 0.15
CA LEU A 15 12.74 -9.39 -0.68
C LEU A 15 13.94 -9.37 -1.62
N TYR A 16 15.14 -9.62 -1.08
CA TYR A 16 16.38 -9.64 -1.86
C TYR A 16 16.36 -10.69 -2.98
N GLN A 17 15.84 -11.89 -2.73
CA GLN A 17 15.73 -12.96 -3.73
C GLN A 17 14.80 -12.57 -4.89
N ASN A 18 13.90 -11.64 -4.67
CA ASN A 18 12.94 -11.15 -5.67
C ASN A 18 13.32 -9.77 -6.25
N LYS A 19 14.49 -9.22 -5.86
CA LYS A 19 15.01 -7.98 -6.44
C LYS A 19 15.24 -8.16 -7.94
N LYS A 20 14.78 -7.19 -8.72
CA LYS A 20 15.02 -7.11 -10.17
C LYS A 20 16.09 -6.05 -10.46
N ALA A 21 16.68 -6.11 -11.65
CA ALA A 21 17.62 -5.09 -12.11
C ALA A 21 16.92 -3.76 -12.38
N GLY A 22 17.61 -2.65 -12.10
CA GLY A 22 17.10 -1.29 -12.28
C GLY A 22 16.68 -0.63 -10.97
N GLN A 23 16.42 0.69 -11.04
CA GLN A 23 15.99 1.48 -9.90
C GLN A 23 14.54 1.19 -9.54
N GLY A 24 14.29 1.01 -8.25
CA GLY A 24 12.98 0.64 -7.72
C GLY A 24 12.17 1.81 -7.19
N ALA A 25 10.85 1.71 -7.35
CA ALA A 25 9.85 2.50 -6.63
C ALA A 25 9.11 1.62 -5.62
N GLY A 26 8.76 2.18 -4.46
CA GLY A 26 7.98 1.50 -3.43
C GLY A 26 6.57 2.04 -3.31
N ILE A 27 5.58 1.17 -3.16
CA ILE A 27 4.20 1.53 -2.85
C ILE A 27 3.73 0.66 -1.69
N VAL A 28 3.10 1.26 -0.68
CA VAL A 28 2.46 0.52 0.41
C VAL A 28 0.97 0.84 0.41
N MET A 29 0.13 -0.18 0.40
CA MET A 29 -1.32 0.01 0.35
C MET A 29 -2.09 -1.06 1.13
N ASN A 30 -3.25 -0.69 1.66
CA ASN A 30 -4.17 -1.66 2.26
C ASN A 30 -4.95 -2.44 1.20
N ALA A 31 -5.35 -1.81 0.10
CA ALA A 31 -6.10 -2.41 -1.02
C ALA A 31 -7.34 -3.21 -0.58
N ASN A 32 -8.18 -2.64 0.26
CA ASN A 32 -9.35 -3.28 0.87
C ASN A 32 -10.71 -2.74 0.33
N PRO A 33 -11.12 -3.18 -0.90
CA PRO A 33 -10.39 -3.95 -1.89
C PRO A 33 -9.49 -3.09 -2.80
N PHE A 34 -8.82 -3.73 -3.80
CA PHE A 34 -8.05 -3.03 -4.83
C PHE A 34 -8.96 -2.29 -5.80
N THR A 35 -8.76 -0.98 -5.96
CA THR A 35 -9.62 -0.07 -6.74
C THR A 35 -8.90 0.48 -7.96
N LYS A 36 -9.64 1.13 -8.90
CA LYS A 36 -9.02 1.90 -9.99
C LYS A 36 -8.11 3.04 -9.51
N GLY A 37 -8.32 3.55 -8.28
CA GLY A 37 -7.41 4.52 -7.66
C GLY A 37 -6.05 3.89 -7.31
N HIS A 38 -6.06 2.69 -6.72
CA HIS A 38 -4.83 1.94 -6.46
C HIS A 38 -4.12 1.55 -7.77
N GLN A 39 -4.88 1.09 -8.79
CA GLN A 39 -4.31 0.75 -10.09
C GLN A 39 -3.64 1.96 -10.73
N TYR A 40 -4.28 3.13 -10.72
CA TYR A 40 -3.70 4.37 -11.24
C TYR A 40 -2.37 4.74 -10.58
N LEU A 41 -2.28 4.57 -9.25
CA LEU A 41 -1.04 4.81 -8.50
C LEU A 41 0.08 3.88 -8.98
N VAL A 42 -0.21 2.58 -9.14
CA VAL A 42 0.78 1.59 -9.61
C VAL A 42 1.13 1.84 -11.08
N ASP A 43 0.14 2.07 -11.95
CA ASP A 43 0.36 2.35 -13.38
C ASP A 43 1.25 3.59 -13.58
N THR A 44 1.06 4.63 -12.75
CA THR A 44 1.89 5.85 -12.82
C THR A 44 3.32 5.53 -12.39
N ALA A 45 3.51 4.89 -11.24
CA ALA A 45 4.84 4.52 -10.77
C ALA A 45 5.58 3.58 -11.76
N ALA A 46 4.86 2.64 -12.38
CA ALA A 46 5.44 1.69 -13.33
C ALA A 46 5.91 2.33 -14.65
N LYS A 47 5.34 3.48 -15.03
CA LYS A 47 5.79 4.23 -16.21
C LYS A 47 7.09 4.98 -15.97
N ASP A 48 7.29 5.43 -14.73
CA ASP A 48 8.36 6.36 -14.37
C ASP A 48 9.58 5.65 -13.78
N ASN A 49 9.48 4.33 -13.50
CA ASN A 49 10.53 3.58 -12.83
C ASN A 49 10.81 2.23 -13.51
N ASP A 50 12.06 1.76 -13.39
CA ASP A 50 12.46 0.46 -13.95
C ASP A 50 11.71 -0.70 -13.25
N GLN A 51 11.53 -0.61 -11.93
CA GLN A 51 10.85 -1.61 -11.11
C GLN A 51 9.90 -0.94 -10.09
N VAL A 52 8.78 -1.59 -9.82
CA VAL A 52 7.84 -1.17 -8.77
C VAL A 52 7.57 -2.33 -7.83
N TYR A 53 7.75 -2.08 -6.54
CA TYR A 53 7.49 -3.03 -5.47
C TYR A 53 6.27 -2.58 -4.67
N VAL A 54 5.18 -3.34 -4.79
CA VAL A 54 3.91 -3.05 -4.11
C VAL A 54 3.80 -3.91 -2.86
N PHE A 55 3.70 -3.26 -1.71
CA PHE A 55 3.55 -3.91 -0.41
C PHE A 55 2.09 -3.81 0.03
N VAL A 56 1.43 -4.97 0.18
CA VAL A 56 0.05 -5.06 0.66
C VAL A 56 0.04 -5.33 2.15
N LEU A 57 -0.66 -4.50 2.93
CA LEU A 57 -0.73 -4.62 4.39
C LEU A 57 -1.24 -6.00 4.81
N SER A 58 -0.56 -6.63 5.77
CA SER A 58 -0.87 -7.98 6.24
C SER A 58 -1.79 -8.03 7.46
N GLU A 59 -2.30 -6.87 7.92
CA GLU A 59 -3.18 -6.81 9.08
C GLU A 59 -4.61 -7.25 8.74
N ASP A 60 -5.15 -8.15 9.55
CA ASP A 60 -6.46 -8.80 9.34
C ASP A 60 -7.66 -8.00 9.90
N HIS A 61 -7.52 -6.69 10.15
CA HIS A 61 -8.62 -5.79 10.51
C HIS A 61 -9.41 -5.27 9.30
N SER A 62 -9.18 -5.86 8.15
CA SER A 62 -9.80 -5.52 6.87
C SER A 62 -11.00 -6.42 6.58
N GLU A 63 -11.92 -5.98 5.71
CA GLU A 63 -13.08 -6.77 5.28
C GLU A 63 -12.68 -7.99 4.45
N PHE A 64 -11.58 -7.82 3.69
CA PHE A 64 -10.98 -8.90 2.89
C PHE A 64 -9.70 -9.38 3.57
N SER A 65 -9.46 -10.69 3.55
CA SER A 65 -8.24 -11.30 4.08
C SER A 65 -6.98 -10.74 3.40
N THR A 66 -5.82 -10.89 4.01
CA THR A 66 -4.54 -10.52 3.38
C THR A 66 -4.34 -11.24 2.05
N GLU A 67 -4.67 -12.54 1.99
CA GLU A 67 -4.56 -13.34 0.78
C GLU A 67 -5.46 -12.80 -0.35
N ASP A 68 -6.73 -12.50 -0.07
CA ASP A 68 -7.65 -11.92 -1.05
C ASP A 68 -7.13 -10.58 -1.58
N ARG A 69 -6.62 -9.71 -0.70
CA ARG A 69 -6.09 -8.40 -1.08
C ARG A 69 -4.85 -8.52 -1.94
N VAL A 70 -3.92 -9.42 -1.60
CA VAL A 70 -2.74 -9.71 -2.43
C VAL A 70 -3.16 -10.25 -3.80
N ASN A 71 -4.10 -11.20 -3.86
CA ASN A 71 -4.60 -11.77 -5.10
C ASN A 71 -5.28 -10.72 -5.99
N MET A 72 -6.09 -9.82 -5.39
CA MET A 72 -6.73 -8.72 -6.14
C MET A 72 -5.69 -7.73 -6.70
N VAL A 73 -4.65 -7.40 -5.92
CA VAL A 73 -3.56 -6.53 -6.38
C VAL A 73 -2.79 -7.19 -7.52
N GLN A 74 -2.33 -8.44 -7.34
CA GLN A 74 -1.60 -9.18 -8.36
C GLN A 74 -2.38 -9.28 -9.67
N ALA A 75 -3.66 -9.64 -9.60
CA ALA A 75 -4.52 -9.69 -10.78
C ALA A 75 -4.71 -8.29 -11.41
N GLY A 76 -4.81 -7.24 -10.57
CA GLY A 76 -5.03 -5.87 -11.03
C GLY A 76 -3.83 -5.23 -11.72
N VAL A 77 -2.61 -5.69 -11.41
CA VAL A 77 -1.34 -5.19 -11.99
C VAL A 77 -0.70 -6.18 -12.96
N SER A 78 -1.35 -7.29 -13.30
CA SER A 78 -0.81 -8.36 -14.13
C SER A 78 -0.44 -7.95 -15.57
N HIS A 79 -0.88 -6.77 -16.01
CA HIS A 79 -0.52 -6.16 -17.28
C HIS A 79 0.82 -5.40 -17.26
N LEU A 80 1.45 -5.27 -16.09
CA LEU A 80 2.70 -4.57 -15.88
C LEU A 80 3.83 -5.59 -15.61
N GLU A 81 4.83 -5.63 -16.47
CA GLU A 81 5.93 -6.60 -16.37
C GLU A 81 6.97 -6.23 -15.28
N ASN A 82 7.02 -4.94 -14.93
CA ASN A 82 7.97 -4.38 -13.96
C ASN A 82 7.39 -4.20 -12.55
N VAL A 83 6.29 -4.87 -12.20
CA VAL A 83 5.68 -4.79 -10.87
C VAL A 83 5.81 -6.12 -10.13
N THR A 84 6.28 -6.05 -8.89
CA THR A 84 6.32 -7.19 -7.96
C THR A 84 5.51 -6.87 -6.71
N VAL A 85 4.67 -7.82 -6.26
CA VAL A 85 3.76 -7.63 -5.11
C VAL A 85 4.23 -8.48 -3.94
N PHE A 86 4.35 -7.86 -2.76
CA PHE A 86 4.71 -8.49 -1.49
C PHE A 86 3.66 -8.24 -0.40
N PRO A 87 3.44 -9.16 0.53
CA PRO A 87 2.77 -8.84 1.80
C PRO A 87 3.75 -8.08 2.70
N THR A 88 3.25 -7.12 3.53
CA THR A 88 4.10 -6.38 4.48
C THR A 88 4.52 -7.21 5.68
N ARG A 89 3.82 -8.31 5.94
CA ARG A 89 3.92 -9.03 7.20
C ARG A 89 3.77 -8.06 8.40
N LYS A 90 4.53 -8.25 9.48
CA LYS A 90 4.49 -7.39 10.69
C LYS A 90 5.53 -6.26 10.67
N TYR A 91 6.10 -5.93 9.50
CA TYR A 91 7.29 -5.08 9.42
C TYR A 91 7.05 -3.69 8.81
N ILE A 92 5.97 -3.50 8.05
CA ILE A 92 5.64 -2.23 7.42
C ILE A 92 4.16 -1.93 7.69
N VAL A 93 3.85 -0.80 8.33
CA VAL A 93 2.49 -0.37 8.72
C VAL A 93 1.73 -1.51 9.39
N SER A 94 2.21 -1.97 10.52
CA SER A 94 1.66 -3.09 11.27
C SER A 94 1.27 -2.71 12.69
N GLN A 95 0.61 -3.61 13.41
CA GLN A 95 0.37 -3.43 14.86
C GLN A 95 1.66 -3.34 15.67
N ALA A 96 2.79 -3.83 15.13
CA ALA A 96 4.08 -3.74 15.79
C ALA A 96 4.80 -2.41 15.54
N THR A 97 4.67 -1.84 14.34
CA THR A 97 5.41 -0.63 13.93
C THR A 97 4.56 0.63 13.99
N PHE A 98 3.27 0.55 13.63
CA PHE A 98 2.38 1.69 13.54
C PHE A 98 0.92 1.36 13.94
N PRO A 99 0.64 0.92 15.19
CA PRO A 99 -0.72 0.59 15.65
C PRO A 99 -1.71 1.76 15.51
N ALA A 100 -1.29 3.01 15.70
CA ALA A 100 -2.15 4.19 15.55
C ALA A 100 -2.77 4.33 14.13
N TYR A 101 -2.13 3.79 13.10
CA TYR A 101 -2.68 3.77 11.73
C TYR A 101 -4.06 3.10 11.67
N PHE A 102 -4.27 2.04 12.45
CA PHE A 102 -5.51 1.26 12.47
C PHE A 102 -6.60 1.87 13.37
N LEU A 103 -6.21 2.78 14.28
CA LEU A 103 -7.15 3.50 15.14
C LEU A 103 -7.83 4.68 14.43
N LYS A 104 -7.29 5.15 13.31
CA LYS A 104 -7.79 6.28 12.50
C LYS A 104 -8.04 7.53 13.38
N ASP A 105 -9.25 8.08 13.35
CA ASP A 105 -9.63 9.30 14.08
C ASP A 105 -9.58 9.16 15.61
N LYS A 106 -9.43 7.93 16.13
CA LYS A 106 -9.27 7.66 17.57
C LYS A 106 -7.81 7.66 18.03
N ALA A 107 -6.84 7.79 17.08
CA ALA A 107 -5.44 7.81 17.39
C ALA A 107 -5.04 9.16 18.03
N GLU A 108 -4.21 9.11 19.06
CA GLU A 108 -3.51 10.29 19.56
C GLU A 108 -2.42 10.69 18.55
N LEU A 109 -2.48 11.93 18.02
CA LEU A 109 -1.64 12.35 16.90
C LEU A 109 -0.14 12.38 17.24
N THR A 110 0.22 12.68 18.48
CA THR A 110 1.62 12.65 18.96
C THR A 110 2.19 11.24 18.95
N VAL A 111 1.41 10.28 19.42
CA VAL A 111 1.75 8.85 19.36
C VAL A 111 1.82 8.38 17.91
N ALA A 112 0.84 8.76 17.10
CA ALA A 112 0.81 8.44 15.67
C ALA A 112 2.06 8.97 14.96
N LYS A 113 2.52 10.21 15.25
CA LYS A 113 3.74 10.78 14.66
C LYS A 113 4.99 9.97 15.02
N THR A 114 5.14 9.59 16.28
CA THR A 114 6.30 8.78 16.73
C THR A 114 6.34 7.42 16.03
N GLN A 115 5.19 6.74 15.93
CA GLN A 115 5.07 5.45 15.28
C GLN A 115 5.28 5.56 13.75
N ALA A 116 4.71 6.58 13.13
CA ALA A 116 4.91 6.89 11.72
C ALA A 116 6.39 7.14 11.39
N THR A 117 7.10 7.88 12.26
CA THR A 117 8.53 8.12 12.11
C THR A 117 9.32 6.82 12.18
N LEU A 118 9.02 5.94 13.14
CA LEU A 118 9.66 4.63 13.26
C LEU A 118 9.42 3.77 12.00
N ASP A 119 8.18 3.68 11.54
CA ASP A 119 7.83 2.90 10.35
C ASP A 119 8.52 3.43 9.09
N ALA A 120 8.56 4.76 8.92
CA ALA A 120 9.28 5.41 7.82
C ALA A 120 10.79 5.13 7.87
N GLN A 121 11.41 5.12 9.07
CA GLN A 121 12.83 4.76 9.25
C GLN A 121 13.09 3.30 8.90
N ILE A 122 12.24 2.37 9.36
CA ILE A 122 12.37 0.94 8.99
C ILE A 122 12.30 0.79 7.47
N PHE A 123 11.36 1.45 6.81
CA PHE A 123 11.25 1.41 5.36
C PHE A 123 12.52 1.95 4.69
N LYS A 124 12.96 3.17 5.04
CA LYS A 124 14.13 3.83 4.47
C LYS A 124 15.41 3.05 4.69
N GLU A 125 15.67 2.59 5.93
CA GLU A 125 16.97 2.03 6.31
C GLU A 125 17.09 0.52 6.05
N LYS A 126 15.97 -0.21 6.03
CA LYS A 126 15.98 -1.67 5.98
C LYS A 126 15.34 -2.25 4.72
N ILE A 127 14.24 -1.67 4.24
CA ILE A 127 13.49 -2.20 3.09
C ILE A 127 14.02 -1.62 1.78
N ALA A 128 14.07 -0.29 1.68
CA ALA A 128 14.45 0.40 0.46
C ALA A 128 15.84 -0.03 -0.08
N PRO A 129 16.90 -0.17 0.74
CA PRO A 129 18.20 -0.59 0.23
C PRO A 129 18.23 -2.01 -0.31
N VAL A 130 17.43 -2.92 0.24
CA VAL A 130 17.37 -4.33 -0.20
C VAL A 130 16.85 -4.43 -1.63
N LEU A 131 15.88 -3.59 -2.00
CA LEU A 131 15.21 -3.60 -3.30
C LEU A 131 15.67 -2.48 -4.23
N ASP A 132 16.66 -1.68 -3.81
CA ASP A 132 17.15 -0.53 -4.56
C ASP A 132 16.05 0.50 -4.84
N ILE A 133 15.21 0.76 -3.82
CA ILE A 133 14.10 1.71 -3.90
C ILE A 133 14.64 3.12 -3.64
N HIS A 134 14.46 4.03 -4.61
CA HIS A 134 14.88 5.42 -4.56
C HIS A 134 13.70 6.39 -4.39
N VAL A 135 12.49 5.93 -4.66
CA VAL A 135 11.29 6.74 -4.58
C VAL A 135 10.13 5.94 -3.98
N ARG A 136 9.33 6.58 -3.15
CA ARG A 136 8.09 6.02 -2.63
C ARG A 136 6.90 6.81 -3.13
N TYR A 137 5.95 6.12 -3.76
CA TYR A 137 4.70 6.71 -4.23
C TYR A 137 3.59 6.50 -3.20
N VAL A 138 2.82 7.55 -2.94
CA VAL A 138 1.64 7.52 -2.07
C VAL A 138 0.49 8.26 -2.74
N GLY A 139 -0.74 7.85 -2.45
CA GLY A 139 -1.92 8.62 -2.82
C GLY A 139 -2.18 9.74 -1.81
N ASP A 140 -2.62 10.89 -2.29
CA ASP A 140 -3.14 11.93 -1.42
C ASP A 140 -4.34 11.41 -0.59
N GLU A 141 -4.40 11.74 0.71
CA GLU A 141 -5.45 11.27 1.64
C GLU A 141 -5.99 12.45 2.47
N PRO A 142 -6.77 13.33 1.85
CA PRO A 142 -7.20 14.59 2.49
C PRO A 142 -8.17 14.38 3.68
N TYR A 143 -8.68 13.17 3.88
CA TYR A 143 -9.69 12.89 4.90
C TYR A 143 -9.18 12.11 6.11
N SER A 144 -7.91 11.73 6.16
CA SER A 144 -7.32 10.98 7.27
C SER A 144 -6.16 11.74 7.90
N LYS A 145 -6.38 12.29 9.10
CA LYS A 145 -5.32 12.98 9.86
C LYS A 145 -4.12 12.09 10.15
N VAL A 146 -4.35 10.80 10.42
CA VAL A 146 -3.26 9.84 10.65
C VAL A 146 -2.43 9.62 9.39
N THR A 147 -3.07 9.56 8.22
CA THR A 147 -2.34 9.45 6.96
C THR A 147 -1.58 10.73 6.62
N GLU A 148 -2.14 11.90 6.92
CA GLU A 148 -1.43 13.17 6.80
C GLU A 148 -0.17 13.20 7.68
N VAL A 149 -0.30 12.81 8.96
CA VAL A 149 0.84 12.67 9.89
C VAL A 149 1.88 11.68 9.35
N TYR A 150 1.43 10.58 8.74
CA TYR A 150 2.34 9.60 8.13
C TYR A 150 3.08 10.18 6.92
N ASN A 151 2.40 10.89 6.03
CA ASN A 151 3.04 11.55 4.89
C ASN A 151 4.07 12.59 5.34
N GLN A 152 3.75 13.38 6.38
CA GLN A 152 4.70 14.34 6.98
C GLN A 152 5.93 13.63 7.58
N ALA A 153 5.71 12.57 8.35
CA ALA A 153 6.79 11.77 8.93
C ALA A 153 7.70 11.15 7.86
N MET A 154 7.12 10.62 6.77
CA MET A 154 7.90 10.13 5.64
C MET A 154 8.74 11.24 5.00
N GLN A 155 8.17 12.42 4.78
CA GLN A 155 8.90 13.54 4.19
C GLN A 155 10.07 14.00 5.07
N GLU A 156 9.87 14.07 6.39
CA GLU A 156 10.91 14.41 7.37
C GLU A 156 12.03 13.35 7.40
N VAL A 157 11.68 12.05 7.42
CA VAL A 157 12.63 10.93 7.54
C VAL A 157 13.37 10.67 6.23
N PHE A 158 12.69 10.72 5.11
CA PHE A 158 13.29 10.41 3.80
C PHE A 158 14.29 11.49 3.37
N GLY A 159 13.98 12.75 3.65
CA GLY A 159 14.88 13.87 3.31
C GLY A 159 15.23 13.90 1.83
N GLN A 160 16.53 13.91 1.54
CA GLN A 160 17.04 13.87 0.16
C GLN A 160 17.48 12.48 -0.30
N GLU A 161 17.42 11.49 0.57
CA GLU A 161 17.95 10.14 0.29
C GLU A 161 16.91 9.21 -0.35
N LEU A 162 15.62 9.45 -0.10
CA LEU A 162 14.51 8.69 -0.65
C LEU A 162 13.42 9.67 -1.06
N GLU A 163 13.13 9.75 -2.34
CA GLU A 163 12.08 10.64 -2.85
C GLU A 163 10.68 10.20 -2.39
N LEU A 164 9.82 11.16 -2.06
CA LEU A 164 8.41 10.92 -1.77
C LEU A 164 7.54 11.62 -2.84
N VAL A 165 6.87 10.82 -3.66
CA VAL A 165 5.91 11.31 -4.66
C VAL A 165 4.49 11.14 -4.15
N VAL A 166 3.77 12.24 -3.99
CA VAL A 166 2.37 12.26 -3.59
C VAL A 166 1.50 12.49 -4.82
N LEU A 167 0.74 11.47 -5.24
CA LEU A 167 -0.18 11.59 -6.37
C LEU A 167 -1.57 12.01 -5.92
N THR A 168 -2.14 12.97 -6.63
CA THR A 168 -3.56 13.33 -6.46
C THR A 168 -4.44 12.12 -6.80
N ARG A 169 -5.42 11.86 -5.94
CA ARG A 169 -6.35 10.74 -6.14
C ARG A 169 -7.11 10.86 -7.45
N LYS A 170 -7.23 9.73 -8.13
CA LYS A 170 -8.07 9.63 -9.31
C LYS A 170 -9.54 9.85 -8.92
N ALA A 171 -10.21 10.71 -9.67
CA ALA A 171 -11.65 10.94 -9.58
C ALA A 171 -12.33 10.50 -10.88
N ILE A 172 -13.58 10.06 -10.77
CA ILE A 172 -14.48 9.82 -11.89
C ILE A 172 -15.67 10.77 -11.71
N ASP A 173 -15.93 11.62 -12.69
CA ASP A 173 -16.99 12.64 -12.66
C ASP A 173 -16.95 13.51 -11.38
N GLY A 174 -15.74 13.91 -10.96
CA GLY A 174 -15.53 14.70 -9.75
C GLY A 174 -15.59 13.93 -8.43
N ASN A 175 -15.90 12.63 -8.46
CA ASN A 175 -15.98 11.77 -7.29
C ASN A 175 -14.68 11.02 -7.07
N ILE A 176 -14.04 11.24 -5.92
CA ILE A 176 -12.82 10.51 -5.52
C ILE A 176 -13.13 9.03 -5.38
N ILE A 177 -12.29 8.19 -6.01
CA ILE A 177 -12.33 6.74 -5.86
C ILE A 177 -11.77 6.36 -4.49
N SER A 178 -12.54 5.65 -3.67
CA SER A 178 -12.08 5.14 -2.38
C SER A 178 -12.58 3.72 -2.11
N ALA A 179 -11.78 2.93 -1.40
CA ALA A 179 -12.16 1.58 -0.97
C ALA A 179 -13.40 1.59 -0.04
N THR A 180 -13.58 2.66 0.73
CA THR A 180 -14.78 2.83 1.59
C THR A 180 -16.05 2.93 0.75
N LYS A 181 -16.04 3.69 -0.36
CA LYS A 181 -17.19 3.75 -1.29
C LYS A 181 -17.47 2.39 -1.91
N VAL A 182 -16.41 1.64 -2.26
CA VAL A 182 -16.57 0.29 -2.81
C VAL A 182 -17.23 -0.65 -1.80
N ARG A 183 -16.75 -0.68 -0.55
CA ARG A 183 -17.36 -1.53 0.49
C ARG A 183 -18.83 -1.18 0.74
N LYS A 184 -19.18 0.11 0.69
CA LYS A 184 -20.58 0.55 0.76
C LYS A 184 -21.39 0.04 -0.43
N ALA A 185 -20.85 0.17 -1.65
CA ALA A 185 -21.51 -0.32 -2.86
C ALA A 185 -21.70 -1.85 -2.85
N ILE A 186 -20.76 -2.61 -2.27
CA ILE A 186 -20.92 -4.06 -2.05
C ILE A 186 -22.11 -4.33 -1.11
N ALA A 187 -22.16 -3.66 0.04
CA ALA A 187 -23.25 -3.84 1.00
C ALA A 187 -24.63 -3.44 0.42
N GLU A 188 -24.67 -2.44 -0.46
CA GLU A 188 -25.88 -1.96 -1.14
C GLU A 188 -26.19 -2.71 -2.45
N GLN A 189 -25.33 -3.65 -2.86
CA GLN A 189 -25.42 -4.40 -4.13
C GLN A 189 -25.49 -3.48 -5.37
N ASP A 190 -24.82 -2.33 -5.31
CA ASP A 190 -24.76 -1.37 -6.41
C ASP A 190 -23.70 -1.80 -7.44
N GLU A 191 -24.11 -2.72 -8.32
CA GLU A 191 -23.26 -3.29 -9.35
C GLU A 191 -22.71 -2.25 -10.33
N LYS A 192 -23.50 -1.22 -10.64
CA LYS A 192 -23.08 -0.13 -11.52
C LYS A 192 -21.92 0.64 -10.92
N LEU A 193 -22.02 1.03 -9.66
CA LEU A 193 -20.98 1.77 -8.96
C LEU A 193 -19.71 0.89 -8.78
N LEU A 194 -19.87 -0.41 -8.54
CA LEU A 194 -18.74 -1.34 -8.47
C LEU A 194 -17.96 -1.39 -9.79
N LEU A 195 -18.63 -1.46 -10.94
CA LEU A 195 -17.99 -1.44 -12.26
C LEU A 195 -17.30 -0.10 -12.56
N GLU A 196 -17.81 1.00 -12.02
CA GLU A 196 -17.17 2.32 -12.14
C GLU A 196 -15.90 2.42 -11.30
N LEU A 197 -15.88 1.89 -10.07
CA LEU A 197 -14.79 2.08 -9.09
C LEU A 197 -13.71 1.00 -9.16
N LEU A 198 -14.04 -0.21 -9.62
CA LEU A 198 -13.14 -1.36 -9.60
C LEU A 198 -12.50 -1.64 -10.96
N PRO A 199 -11.22 -2.10 -10.98
CA PRO A 199 -10.70 -2.81 -12.14
C PRO A 199 -11.55 -4.05 -12.43
N LYS A 200 -11.65 -4.43 -13.69
CA LYS A 200 -12.39 -5.63 -14.10
C LYS A 200 -11.91 -6.91 -13.38
N THR A 201 -10.62 -7.00 -13.12
CA THR A 201 -9.99 -8.11 -12.39
C THR A 201 -10.50 -8.20 -10.96
N THR A 202 -10.53 -7.09 -10.22
CA THR A 202 -11.07 -7.04 -8.85
C THR A 202 -12.57 -7.32 -8.82
N TYR A 203 -13.34 -6.73 -9.74
CA TYR A 203 -14.78 -6.99 -9.85
C TYR A 203 -15.06 -8.49 -10.06
N ASN A 204 -14.36 -9.12 -11.00
CA ASN A 204 -14.51 -10.56 -11.27
C ASN A 204 -14.08 -11.43 -10.08
N TYR A 205 -13.02 -11.03 -9.38
CA TYR A 205 -12.56 -11.72 -8.17
C TYR A 205 -13.63 -11.71 -7.09
N LEU A 206 -14.22 -10.54 -6.80
CA LEU A 206 -15.29 -10.41 -5.81
C LEU A 206 -16.52 -11.22 -6.20
N LYS A 207 -16.96 -11.14 -7.45
CA LYS A 207 -18.14 -11.89 -7.94
C LYS A 207 -17.98 -13.41 -7.88
N LYS A 208 -16.73 -13.91 -7.91
CA LYS A 208 -16.44 -15.35 -7.84
C LYS A 208 -16.34 -15.88 -6.42
N ASN A 209 -15.85 -15.08 -5.46
CA ASN A 209 -15.44 -15.53 -4.15
C ASN A 209 -16.31 -15.00 -3.01
N PHE A 210 -17.14 -14.00 -3.27
CA PHE A 210 -18.05 -13.35 -2.33
C PHE A 210 -19.45 -13.14 -2.95
#